data_4279d5506211084342baddc15419fc73
#
_entry.id   4279d5506211084342baddc15419fc73
#
_cell.length_a   1.000
_cell.length_b   1.000
_cell.length_c   1.000
_cell.angle_alpha   90.00
_cell.angle_beta   90.00
_cell.angle_gamma   90.00
#
_symmetry.space_group_name_H-M   'P 1'
#
loop_
_entity.id
_entity.type
_entity.pdbx_description
1 polymer ?
#
loop_
_entity_poly.entity_id
_entity_poly.type
_entity_poly.pdbx_seq_one_letter_code
_entity_poly.pdbx_strand_id
1 'polypeptide(L)'
;KTVNGGGAAMNSKVEVTVEHLQRLKSQLKNIKEFWEEENKFFDGVLVSVFYNKIVAKSNRICGLFKGKNSNESIVGAKFNQERNKHITYYVSVKDLEKSIYLLSNVADILEKRFFGKINQEIFQNKDIINSKVFKDVPISMSSFKNVIADVSFIEDFRVEQPDFDNRQSIITLYDVNREPKELFEELGINLLSSRILDKQTVFLDKKQIEILFEKAPYLVSMATVNLTKLSPDDFISNYQEKRMAIPAPSIEPTVGVIDTLFDSRVYFNDWVEYHD
;
A
#
# COMPACT_ATOMS: atom_id res chain seq x y z
N LYS A 1 -11.46 -29.22 -16.87
CA LYS A 1 -11.36 -29.03 -15.40
C LYS A 1 -11.73 -27.58 -15.12
N THR A 2 -12.96 -27.35 -14.69
CA THR A 2 -13.43 -26.06 -14.19
C THR A 2 -12.63 -25.73 -12.94
N VAL A 3 -11.80 -24.69 -12.99
CA VAL A 3 -11.16 -24.12 -11.81
C VAL A 3 -12.30 -23.49 -11.01
N ASN A 4 -12.73 -24.15 -9.95
CA ASN A 4 -13.64 -23.58 -8.98
C ASN A 4 -13.03 -22.26 -8.50
N GLY A 5 -13.76 -21.15 -8.70
CA GLY A 5 -13.37 -19.85 -8.21
C GLY A 5 -13.10 -19.95 -6.71
N GLY A 6 -11.85 -19.73 -6.31
CA GLY A 6 -11.43 -19.84 -4.92
C GLY A 6 -12.23 -18.88 -4.05
N GLY A 7 -13.03 -19.43 -3.15
CA GLY A 7 -13.71 -18.65 -2.11
C GLY A 7 -12.69 -17.89 -1.25
N ALA A 8 -13.15 -16.91 -0.48
CA ALA A 8 -12.32 -16.16 0.45
C ALA A 8 -11.50 -17.11 1.33
N ALA A 9 -10.18 -16.93 1.38
CA ALA A 9 -9.26 -17.75 2.14
C ALA A 9 -8.70 -16.95 3.32
N MET A 10 -8.83 -17.49 4.52
CA MET A 10 -8.28 -16.91 5.74
C MET A 10 -6.79 -17.25 5.89
N ASN A 11 -6.01 -16.40 6.54
CA ASN A 11 -4.63 -16.71 6.93
C ASN A 11 -4.61 -17.83 7.98
N SER A 12 -4.01 -18.96 7.63
CA SER A 12 -3.99 -20.17 8.47
C SER A 12 -3.21 -20.03 9.79
N LYS A 13 -2.38 -19.00 9.91
CA LYS A 13 -1.53 -18.76 11.09
C LYS A 13 -2.12 -17.74 12.05
N VAL A 14 -3.31 -17.20 11.74
CA VAL A 14 -3.91 -16.10 12.50
C VAL A 14 -5.28 -16.54 13.03
N GLU A 15 -5.54 -16.23 14.28
CA GLU A 15 -6.87 -16.25 14.88
C GLU A 15 -7.42 -14.82 14.83
N VAL A 16 -8.60 -14.63 14.24
CA VAL A 16 -9.27 -13.32 14.21
C VAL A 16 -10.10 -13.19 15.47
N THR A 17 -9.90 -12.13 16.25
CA THR A 17 -10.61 -11.87 17.50
C THR A 17 -11.46 -10.61 17.41
N VAL A 18 -12.40 -10.46 18.35
CA VAL A 18 -13.24 -9.26 18.48
C VAL A 18 -12.38 -8.02 18.73
N GLU A 19 -11.35 -8.14 19.58
CA GLU A 19 -10.44 -7.04 19.89
C GLU A 19 -9.72 -6.54 18.63
N HIS A 20 -9.27 -7.47 17.78
CA HIS A 20 -8.62 -7.12 16.50
C HIS A 20 -9.59 -6.35 15.58
N LEU A 21 -10.83 -6.84 15.43
CA LEU A 21 -11.86 -6.18 14.63
C LEU A 21 -12.23 -4.79 15.19
N GLN A 22 -12.34 -4.65 16.51
CA GLN A 22 -12.64 -3.38 17.16
C GLN A 22 -11.51 -2.38 16.99
N ARG A 23 -10.24 -2.83 17.07
CA ARG A 23 -9.08 -2.02 16.82
C ARG A 23 -9.05 -1.50 15.38
N LEU A 24 -9.23 -2.37 14.40
CA LEU A 24 -9.31 -1.98 12.99
C LEU A 24 -10.48 -1.03 12.72
N LYS A 25 -11.64 -1.26 13.32
CA LYS A 25 -12.79 -0.35 13.24
C LYS A 25 -12.48 1.03 13.80
N SER A 26 -11.80 1.11 14.95
CA SER A 26 -11.39 2.39 15.54
C SER A 26 -10.42 3.14 14.64
N GLN A 27 -9.47 2.44 14.04
CA GLN A 27 -8.54 3.06 13.08
C GLN A 27 -9.26 3.65 11.86
N LEU A 28 -10.24 2.94 11.29
CA LEU A 28 -11.03 3.49 10.17
C LEU A 28 -11.89 4.68 10.59
N LYS A 29 -12.38 4.72 11.83
CA LYS A 29 -13.09 5.89 12.36
C LYS A 29 -12.17 7.09 12.48
N ASN A 30 -10.98 6.92 13.07
CA ASN A 30 -9.99 7.98 13.18
C ASN A 30 -9.54 8.49 11.80
N ILE A 31 -9.40 7.60 10.81
CA ILE A 31 -9.13 7.96 9.42
C ILE A 31 -10.29 8.79 8.84
N LYS A 32 -11.54 8.40 9.11
CA LYS A 32 -12.71 9.17 8.68
C LYS A 32 -12.70 10.57 9.29
N GLU A 33 -12.49 10.69 10.59
CA GLU A 33 -12.40 11.95 11.34
C GLU A 33 -11.26 12.82 10.77
N PHE A 34 -10.06 12.26 10.56
CA PHE A 34 -8.96 12.95 9.91
C PHE A 34 -9.38 13.57 8.57
N TRP A 35 -10.03 12.79 7.70
CA TRP A 35 -10.46 13.27 6.38
C TRP A 35 -11.66 14.22 6.42
N GLU A 36 -12.41 14.29 7.51
CA GLU A 36 -13.48 15.27 7.71
C GLU A 36 -12.93 16.63 8.19
N GLU A 37 -11.82 16.61 8.94
CA GLU A 37 -11.15 17.81 9.44
C GLU A 37 -10.18 18.42 8.43
N GLU A 38 -9.54 17.60 7.60
CA GLU A 38 -8.61 18.06 6.58
C GLU A 38 -9.29 18.82 5.45
N ASN A 39 -8.60 19.86 4.97
CA ASN A 39 -9.05 20.62 3.81
C ASN A 39 -8.78 19.81 2.54
N LYS A 40 -9.77 19.07 2.10
CA LYS A 40 -9.63 18.10 1.00
C LYS A 40 -9.52 18.80 -0.35
N PHE A 41 -8.50 18.43 -1.08
CA PHE A 41 -8.29 18.84 -2.47
C PHE A 41 -8.90 17.84 -3.48
N PHE A 42 -9.59 16.79 -2.98
CA PHE A 42 -10.21 15.76 -3.80
C PHE A 42 -11.38 15.08 -3.07
N ASP A 43 -12.26 14.44 -3.84
CA ASP A 43 -13.36 13.64 -3.30
C ASP A 43 -12.83 12.26 -2.87
N GLY A 44 -13.27 11.76 -1.72
CA GLY A 44 -12.84 10.47 -1.21
C GLY A 44 -11.75 10.54 -0.16
N VAL A 45 -11.15 9.40 0.13
CA VAL A 45 -10.14 9.24 1.19
C VAL A 45 -9.02 8.28 0.74
N LEU A 46 -7.81 8.55 1.19
CA LEU A 46 -6.67 7.65 1.05
C LEU A 46 -6.52 6.83 2.33
N VAL A 47 -6.41 5.52 2.18
CA VAL A 47 -6.23 4.59 3.30
C VAL A 47 -5.09 3.62 2.97
N SER A 48 -4.06 3.59 3.77
CA SER A 48 -2.97 2.62 3.67
C SER A 48 -3.24 1.41 4.55
N VAL A 49 -3.25 0.24 3.94
CA VAL A 49 -3.52 -1.06 4.57
C VAL A 49 -2.21 -1.81 4.74
N PHE A 50 -1.83 -2.06 5.98
CA PHE A 50 -0.63 -2.81 6.34
C PHE A 50 -0.97 -4.27 6.55
N TYR A 51 -0.17 -5.16 5.94
CA TYR A 51 -0.40 -6.60 5.95
C TYR A 51 0.66 -7.32 6.78
N ASN A 52 0.25 -8.30 7.55
CA ASN A 52 1.13 -9.15 8.38
C ASN A 52 1.99 -10.13 7.57
N LYS A 53 1.76 -10.23 6.26
CA LYS A 53 2.62 -10.96 5.31
C LYS A 53 2.40 -10.45 3.88
N ILE A 54 3.27 -10.87 2.96
CA ILE A 54 3.07 -10.62 1.53
C ILE A 54 1.78 -11.31 1.07
N VAL A 55 0.82 -10.52 0.59
CA VAL A 55 -0.49 -11.01 0.15
C VAL A 55 -0.47 -11.20 -1.36
N ALA A 56 -0.85 -12.39 -1.83
CA ALA A 56 -1.03 -12.65 -3.26
C ALA A 56 -2.19 -11.79 -3.81
N LYS A 57 -2.19 -11.57 -5.13
CA LYS A 57 -3.24 -10.77 -5.82
C LYS A 57 -4.66 -11.25 -5.50
N SER A 58 -4.84 -12.56 -5.40
CA SER A 58 -6.12 -13.23 -5.09
C SER A 58 -6.60 -13.07 -3.64
N ASN A 59 -5.70 -12.72 -2.72
CA ASN A 59 -5.98 -12.57 -1.29
C ASN A 59 -5.99 -11.10 -0.85
N ARG A 60 -6.12 -10.17 -1.79
CA ARG A 60 -6.31 -8.76 -1.49
C ARG A 60 -7.70 -8.55 -0.90
N ILE A 61 -7.91 -7.36 -0.35
CA ILE A 61 -9.21 -6.98 0.21
C ILE A 61 -10.34 -7.33 -0.75
N CYS A 62 -11.28 -8.16 -0.27
CA CYS A 62 -12.44 -8.65 -1.01
C CYS A 62 -13.77 -8.18 -0.41
N GLY A 63 -13.80 -7.87 0.89
CA GLY A 63 -14.98 -7.47 1.64
C GLY A 63 -14.98 -6.01 2.03
N LEU A 64 -13.81 -5.49 2.43
CA LEU A 64 -13.63 -4.08 2.79
C LEU A 64 -13.35 -3.23 1.53
N PHE A 65 -13.59 -1.93 1.59
CA PHE A 65 -13.31 -0.95 0.52
C PHE A 65 -13.83 -1.37 -0.86
N LYS A 66 -14.89 -2.12 -0.90
CA LYS A 66 -15.47 -2.64 -2.13
C LYS A 66 -16.27 -1.57 -2.83
N GLY A 67 -15.60 -0.77 -3.69
CA GLY A 67 -16.22 0.09 -4.67
C GLY A 67 -16.83 -0.70 -5.84
N LYS A 68 -17.21 -0.03 -6.92
CA LYS A 68 -17.75 -0.67 -8.13
C LYS A 68 -16.78 -1.68 -8.73
N ASN A 69 -15.46 -1.39 -8.68
CA ASN A 69 -14.39 -2.28 -9.11
C ASN A 69 -13.27 -2.28 -8.07
N SER A 70 -13.05 -3.39 -7.37
CA SER A 70 -12.08 -3.50 -6.28
C SER A 70 -10.61 -3.28 -6.69
N ASN A 71 -10.28 -3.36 -7.98
CA ASN A 71 -8.92 -3.10 -8.48
C ASN A 71 -8.68 -1.62 -8.81
N GLU A 72 -9.72 -0.84 -9.07
CA GLU A 72 -9.62 0.59 -9.41
C GLU A 72 -9.35 1.47 -8.19
N SER A 73 -9.58 0.96 -6.98
CA SER A 73 -9.31 1.68 -5.74
C SER A 73 -7.86 1.60 -5.26
N ILE A 74 -7.03 0.73 -5.84
CA ILE A 74 -5.62 0.61 -5.46
C ILE A 74 -4.79 1.65 -6.20
N VAL A 75 -4.24 2.62 -5.46
CA VAL A 75 -3.46 3.74 -6.00
C VAL A 75 -1.98 3.67 -5.66
N GLY A 76 -1.56 2.75 -4.80
CA GLY A 76 -0.17 2.55 -4.47
C GLY A 76 0.11 1.23 -3.77
N ALA A 77 1.37 0.79 -3.81
CA ALA A 77 1.86 -0.35 -3.05
C ALA A 77 3.33 -0.14 -2.73
N LYS A 78 3.70 -0.34 -1.46
CA LYS A 78 5.08 -0.17 -0.97
C LYS A 78 5.50 -1.36 -0.11
N PHE A 79 6.81 -1.50 0.09
CA PHE A 79 7.40 -2.33 1.13
C PHE A 79 8.03 -1.42 2.16
N ASN A 80 7.78 -1.66 3.43
CA ASN A 80 8.50 -0.98 4.51
C ASN A 80 9.88 -1.63 4.75
N GLN A 81 10.68 -1.05 5.65
CA GLN A 81 12.02 -1.56 5.98
C GLN A 81 12.01 -3.00 6.53
N GLU A 82 10.92 -3.42 7.17
CA GLU A 82 10.71 -4.77 7.69
C GLU A 82 10.20 -5.76 6.62
N ARG A 83 10.15 -5.33 5.35
CA ARG A 83 9.61 -6.07 4.20
C ARG A 83 8.12 -6.37 4.30
N ASN A 84 7.39 -5.75 5.21
CA ASN A 84 5.94 -5.82 5.23
C ASN A 84 5.37 -4.98 4.09
N LYS A 85 4.41 -5.53 3.38
CA LYS A 85 3.75 -4.85 2.28
C LYS A 85 2.58 -4.03 2.81
N HIS A 86 2.48 -2.79 2.35
CA HIS A 86 1.24 -2.06 2.46
C HIS A 86 0.70 -1.64 1.09
N ILE A 87 -0.59 -1.47 1.01
CA ILE A 87 -1.30 -1.04 -0.19
C ILE A 87 -2.13 0.17 0.17
N THR A 88 -2.00 1.23 -0.61
CA THR A 88 -2.83 2.43 -0.45
C THR A 88 -4.05 2.34 -1.35
N TYR A 89 -5.21 2.55 -0.75
CA TYR A 89 -6.51 2.57 -1.41
C TYR A 89 -7.03 4.00 -1.46
N TYR A 90 -7.57 4.38 -2.61
CA TYR A 90 -8.43 5.56 -2.76
C TYR A 90 -9.87 5.10 -2.80
N VAL A 91 -10.67 5.50 -1.83
CA VAL A 91 -12.04 5.02 -1.64
C VAL A 91 -13.00 6.19 -1.39
N SER A 92 -14.28 6.01 -1.74
CA SER A 92 -15.30 6.99 -1.38
C SER A 92 -15.55 6.98 0.14
N VAL A 93 -15.98 8.11 0.71
CA VAL A 93 -16.40 8.19 2.12
C VAL A 93 -17.47 7.15 2.42
N LYS A 94 -18.39 6.92 1.48
CA LYS A 94 -19.46 5.91 1.60
C LYS A 94 -18.89 4.48 1.70
N ASP A 95 -17.84 4.14 0.94
CA ASP A 95 -17.23 2.80 1.02
C ASP A 95 -16.42 2.63 2.30
N LEU A 96 -15.82 3.71 2.82
CA LEU A 96 -15.18 3.73 4.13
C LEU A 96 -16.21 3.48 5.24
N GLU A 97 -17.34 4.19 5.24
CA GLU A 97 -18.42 4.01 6.20
C GLU A 97 -19.00 2.59 6.14
N LYS A 98 -19.19 2.05 4.94
CA LYS A 98 -19.61 0.67 4.75
C LYS A 98 -18.61 -0.33 5.34
N SER A 99 -17.31 -0.06 5.22
CA SER A 99 -16.27 -0.92 5.80
C SER A 99 -16.30 -0.88 7.33
N ILE A 100 -16.49 0.30 7.93
CA ILE A 100 -16.70 0.47 9.38
C ILE A 100 -17.93 -0.30 9.85
N TYR A 101 -19.06 -0.19 9.12
CA TYR A 101 -20.29 -0.92 9.40
C TYR A 101 -20.08 -2.44 9.34
N LEU A 102 -19.38 -2.94 8.32
CA LEU A 102 -19.08 -4.36 8.18
C LEU A 102 -18.23 -4.88 9.33
N LEU A 103 -17.16 -4.17 9.71
CA LEU A 103 -16.29 -4.54 10.83
C LEU A 103 -17.09 -4.61 12.14
N SER A 104 -18.01 -3.65 12.38
CA SER A 104 -18.86 -3.66 13.56
C SER A 104 -19.76 -4.90 13.61
N ASN A 105 -20.47 -5.20 12.51
CA ASN A 105 -21.38 -6.34 12.46
C ASN A 105 -20.64 -7.68 12.54
N VAL A 106 -19.46 -7.78 11.93
CA VAL A 106 -18.63 -8.98 12.02
C VAL A 106 -18.15 -9.20 13.46
N ALA A 107 -17.75 -8.15 14.17
CA ALA A 107 -17.38 -8.22 15.58
C ALA A 107 -18.56 -8.71 16.45
N ASP A 108 -19.74 -8.15 16.24
CA ASP A 108 -20.96 -8.56 16.97
C ASP A 108 -21.36 -10.02 16.71
N ILE A 109 -21.23 -10.48 15.47
CA ILE A 109 -21.48 -11.88 15.10
C ILE A 109 -20.44 -12.80 15.73
N LEU A 110 -19.16 -12.39 15.68
CA LEU A 110 -18.06 -13.15 16.24
C LEU A 110 -18.23 -13.33 17.74
N GLU A 111 -18.59 -12.27 18.46
CA GLU A 111 -18.89 -12.31 19.90
C GLU A 111 -20.06 -13.24 20.22
N LYS A 112 -21.21 -13.05 19.54
CA LYS A 112 -22.45 -13.74 19.88
C LYS A 112 -22.53 -15.19 19.39
N ARG A 113 -21.82 -15.56 18.33
CA ARG A 113 -21.98 -16.85 17.64
C ARG A 113 -20.71 -17.71 17.62
N PHE A 114 -19.53 -17.11 17.89
CA PHE A 114 -18.24 -17.78 17.77
C PHE A 114 -17.33 -17.58 18.99
N PHE A 115 -17.90 -17.23 20.14
CA PHE A 115 -17.16 -17.03 21.41
C PHE A 115 -16.01 -16.03 21.29
N GLY A 116 -16.20 -14.97 20.50
CA GLY A 116 -15.27 -13.87 20.34
C GLY A 116 -14.09 -14.10 19.40
N LYS A 117 -13.95 -15.30 18.79
CA LYS A 117 -12.79 -15.63 17.96
C LYS A 117 -13.07 -16.68 16.89
N ILE A 118 -12.29 -16.63 15.81
CA ILE A 118 -12.37 -17.59 14.71
C ILE A 118 -10.97 -17.89 14.14
N ASN A 119 -10.69 -19.17 13.97
CA ASN A 119 -9.48 -19.67 13.30
C ASN A 119 -9.85 -20.31 11.95
N GLN A 120 -8.83 -20.78 11.21
CA GLN A 120 -9.02 -21.38 9.90
C GLN A 120 -9.92 -22.64 9.95
N GLU A 121 -9.81 -23.46 10.98
CA GLU A 121 -10.60 -24.68 11.13
C GLU A 121 -12.09 -24.36 11.23
N ILE A 122 -12.48 -23.46 12.12
CA ILE A 122 -13.87 -22.98 12.24
C ILE A 122 -14.32 -22.30 10.95
N PHE A 123 -13.46 -21.47 10.33
CA PHE A 123 -13.78 -20.74 9.11
C PHE A 123 -14.10 -21.65 7.92
N GLN A 124 -13.45 -22.79 7.82
CA GLN A 124 -13.66 -23.78 6.75
C GLN A 124 -14.80 -24.76 7.04
N ASN A 125 -15.20 -24.88 8.30
CA ASN A 125 -16.22 -25.84 8.71
C ASN A 125 -17.61 -25.39 8.28
N LYS A 126 -18.22 -26.14 7.34
CA LYS A 126 -19.55 -25.83 6.79
C LYS A 126 -20.70 -26.12 7.76
N ASP A 127 -20.48 -26.98 8.74
CA ASP A 127 -21.48 -27.29 9.77
C ASP A 127 -21.55 -26.17 10.80
N ILE A 128 -20.45 -25.51 11.08
CA ILE A 128 -20.36 -24.35 11.97
C ILE A 128 -20.78 -23.08 11.26
N ILE A 129 -20.19 -22.78 10.08
CA ILE A 129 -20.52 -21.60 9.29
C ILE A 129 -21.52 -21.95 8.19
N ASN A 130 -22.80 -21.88 8.51
CA ASN A 130 -23.89 -22.20 7.61
C ASN A 130 -24.97 -21.08 7.59
N SER A 131 -25.94 -21.19 6.67
CA SER A 131 -26.98 -20.16 6.49
C SER A 131 -27.85 -19.95 7.73
N LYS A 132 -27.98 -20.93 8.63
CA LYS A 132 -28.79 -20.80 9.85
C LYS A 132 -28.18 -19.81 10.83
N VAL A 133 -26.85 -19.76 10.91
CA VAL A 133 -26.10 -18.81 11.75
C VAL A 133 -26.31 -17.37 11.30
N PHE A 134 -26.64 -17.16 10.02
CA PHE A 134 -26.79 -15.82 9.42
C PHE A 134 -28.26 -15.42 9.15
N LYS A 135 -29.24 -16.16 9.69
CA LYS A 135 -30.66 -15.91 9.41
C LYS A 135 -31.17 -14.56 9.94
N ASP A 136 -30.68 -14.18 11.13
CA ASP A 136 -31.18 -12.99 11.85
C ASP A 136 -30.06 -11.95 12.09
N VAL A 137 -29.09 -11.85 11.17
CA VAL A 137 -28.01 -10.91 11.26
C VAL A 137 -28.00 -9.96 10.05
N PRO A 138 -27.48 -8.73 10.20
CA PRO A 138 -27.61 -7.68 9.16
C PRO A 138 -26.70 -7.86 7.96
N ILE A 139 -25.81 -8.84 7.96
CA ILE A 139 -24.88 -9.12 6.85
C ILE A 139 -24.97 -10.58 6.41
N SER A 140 -24.68 -10.84 5.14
CA SER A 140 -24.68 -12.18 4.58
C SER A 140 -23.48 -13.01 5.07
N MET A 141 -23.62 -14.35 5.03
CA MET A 141 -22.51 -15.28 5.29
C MET A 141 -21.30 -15.00 4.37
N SER A 142 -21.54 -14.65 3.12
CA SER A 142 -20.48 -14.31 2.17
C SER A 142 -19.74 -13.04 2.59
N SER A 143 -20.48 -11.98 3.00
CA SER A 143 -19.86 -10.75 3.50
C SER A 143 -19.04 -11.00 4.76
N PHE A 144 -19.57 -11.78 5.71
CA PHE A 144 -18.84 -12.20 6.91
C PHE A 144 -17.53 -12.91 6.55
N LYS A 145 -17.59 -13.94 5.69
CA LYS A 145 -16.40 -14.70 5.28
C LYS A 145 -15.38 -13.80 4.57
N ASN A 146 -15.82 -12.90 3.71
CA ASN A 146 -14.91 -11.99 3.01
C ASN A 146 -14.20 -11.05 4.00
N VAL A 147 -14.91 -10.48 4.96
CA VAL A 147 -14.30 -9.59 5.96
C VAL A 147 -13.35 -10.36 6.87
N ILE A 148 -13.72 -11.55 7.36
CA ILE A 148 -12.82 -12.39 8.19
C ILE A 148 -11.55 -12.74 7.39
N ALA A 149 -11.68 -13.09 6.12
CA ALA A 149 -10.53 -13.35 5.27
C ALA A 149 -9.61 -12.11 5.17
N ASP A 150 -10.17 -10.94 4.87
CA ASP A 150 -9.42 -9.69 4.78
C ASP A 150 -8.66 -9.38 6.06
N VAL A 151 -9.38 -9.33 7.21
CA VAL A 151 -8.79 -8.94 8.49
C VAL A 151 -7.77 -9.94 9.02
N SER A 152 -7.81 -11.18 8.58
CA SER A 152 -6.79 -12.18 8.92
C SER A 152 -5.41 -11.87 8.33
N PHE A 153 -5.36 -11.04 7.30
CA PHE A 153 -4.12 -10.56 6.68
C PHE A 153 -3.77 -9.14 7.06
N ILE A 154 -4.73 -8.35 7.54
CA ILE A 154 -4.56 -6.93 7.85
C ILE A 154 -4.02 -6.78 9.28
N GLU A 155 -2.94 -6.04 9.40
CA GLU A 155 -2.37 -5.64 10.67
C GLU A 155 -2.92 -4.29 11.11
N ASP A 156 -2.94 -3.30 10.20
CA ASP A 156 -3.23 -1.90 10.54
C ASP A 156 -3.83 -1.13 9.37
N PHE A 157 -4.57 -0.07 9.70
CA PHE A 157 -4.98 0.99 8.78
C PHE A 157 -4.37 2.32 9.19
N ARG A 158 -3.81 3.08 8.24
CA ARG A 158 -3.23 4.40 8.50
C ARG A 158 -3.46 5.36 7.33
N VAL A 159 -3.32 6.65 7.60
CA VAL A 159 -3.01 7.66 6.58
C VAL A 159 -1.50 7.84 6.59
N GLU A 160 -0.85 7.59 5.46
CA GLU A 160 0.60 7.81 5.36
C GLU A 160 0.91 9.27 5.10
N GLN A 161 1.92 9.76 5.80
CA GLN A 161 2.52 11.06 5.60
C GLN A 161 4.03 10.83 5.50
N PRO A 162 4.59 10.80 4.28
CA PRO A 162 6.01 10.56 4.10
C PRO A 162 6.85 11.72 4.65
N ASP A 163 8.03 11.40 5.17
CA ASP A 163 8.98 12.41 5.61
C ASP A 163 9.55 13.20 4.42
N PHE A 164 9.83 14.48 4.65
CA PHE A 164 10.45 15.36 3.68
C PHE A 164 11.98 15.24 3.69
N ASP A 165 12.56 15.04 2.51
CA ASP A 165 14.00 15.18 2.26
C ASP A 165 14.21 16.30 1.23
N ASN A 166 14.97 17.32 1.60
CA ASN A 166 15.23 18.52 0.78
C ASN A 166 16.01 18.26 -0.53
N ARG A 167 16.54 17.06 -0.71
CA ARG A 167 17.21 16.62 -1.94
C ARG A 167 16.24 16.12 -3.00
N GLN A 168 15.04 15.73 -2.57
CA GLN A 168 14.01 15.22 -3.48
C GLN A 168 13.49 16.35 -4.37
N SER A 169 13.16 16.03 -5.58
CA SER A 169 12.62 17.01 -6.55
C SER A 169 11.63 16.40 -7.53
N ILE A 170 11.60 15.07 -7.67
CA ILE A 170 10.64 14.35 -8.48
C ILE A 170 9.63 13.71 -7.54
N ILE A 171 8.39 14.15 -7.64
CA ILE A 171 7.29 13.73 -6.77
C ILE A 171 6.25 13.00 -7.60
N THR A 172 5.93 11.78 -7.19
CA THR A 172 4.80 11.03 -7.74
C THR A 172 3.65 11.08 -6.74
N LEU A 173 2.48 11.48 -7.19
CA LEU A 173 1.26 11.58 -6.39
C LEU A 173 0.45 10.27 -6.46
N TYR A 174 -0.38 10.02 -5.46
CA TYR A 174 -1.45 9.03 -5.58
C TYR A 174 -2.48 9.51 -6.60
N ASP A 175 -3.04 8.57 -7.37
CA ASP A 175 -4.15 8.87 -8.29
C ASP A 175 -5.45 9.07 -7.49
N VAL A 176 -5.85 10.32 -7.37
CA VAL A 176 -7.10 10.74 -6.71
C VAL A 176 -8.13 11.25 -7.71
N ASN A 177 -8.03 10.82 -8.98
CA ASN A 177 -8.88 11.23 -10.09
C ASN A 177 -8.88 12.76 -10.33
N ARG A 178 -7.75 13.42 -10.06
CA ARG A 178 -7.52 14.84 -10.30
C ARG A 178 -6.19 15.05 -11.03
N GLU A 179 -6.17 16.00 -11.94
CA GLU A 179 -4.95 16.37 -12.63
C GLU A 179 -3.98 17.09 -11.68
N PRO A 180 -2.66 16.79 -11.73
CA PRO A 180 -1.67 17.43 -10.88
C PRO A 180 -1.74 18.97 -10.91
N LYS A 181 -1.96 19.55 -12.08
CA LYS A 181 -2.05 20.99 -12.22
C LYS A 181 -3.14 21.61 -11.35
N GLU A 182 -4.34 21.02 -11.36
CA GLU A 182 -5.46 21.47 -10.54
C GLU A 182 -5.18 21.32 -9.05
N LEU A 183 -4.63 20.17 -8.63
CA LEU A 183 -4.24 19.93 -7.24
C LEU A 183 -3.22 20.97 -6.75
N PHE A 184 -2.22 21.27 -7.56
CA PHE A 184 -1.18 22.23 -7.20
C PHE A 184 -1.69 23.67 -7.18
N GLU A 185 -2.61 24.05 -8.08
CA GLU A 185 -3.27 25.35 -8.06
C GLU A 185 -4.06 25.57 -6.76
N GLU A 186 -4.80 24.55 -6.28
CA GLU A 186 -5.53 24.62 -5.01
C GLU A 186 -4.59 24.69 -3.79
N LEU A 187 -3.41 24.09 -3.86
CA LEU A 187 -2.35 24.21 -2.84
C LEU A 187 -1.68 25.60 -2.85
N GLY A 188 -1.97 26.44 -3.86
CA GLY A 188 -1.31 27.71 -4.08
C GLY A 188 0.05 27.59 -4.76
N ILE A 189 0.32 26.49 -5.43
CA ILE A 189 1.55 26.22 -6.16
C ILE A 189 1.29 26.40 -7.66
N ASN A 190 1.94 27.37 -8.27
CA ASN A 190 1.89 27.54 -9.72
C ASN A 190 2.83 26.54 -10.40
N LEU A 191 2.25 25.50 -11.03
CA LEU A 191 2.99 24.45 -11.70
C LEU A 191 3.02 24.70 -13.21
N LEU A 192 4.22 24.91 -13.77
CA LEU A 192 4.39 25.00 -15.22
C LEU A 192 4.18 23.62 -15.87
N SER A 193 3.52 23.61 -17.04
CA SER A 193 3.25 22.37 -17.78
C SER A 193 4.54 21.58 -18.14
N SER A 194 5.67 22.26 -18.35
CA SER A 194 6.98 21.64 -18.59
C SER A 194 7.55 20.88 -17.38
N ARG A 195 6.96 21.06 -16.19
CA ARG A 195 7.33 20.35 -14.96
C ARG A 195 6.46 19.15 -14.65
N ILE A 196 5.40 18.92 -15.43
CA ILE A 196 4.57 17.73 -15.35
C ILE A 196 5.23 16.67 -16.23
N LEU A 197 5.75 15.61 -15.61
CA LEU A 197 6.48 14.53 -16.29
C LEU A 197 5.52 13.48 -16.84
N ASP A 198 4.47 13.18 -16.09
CA ASP A 198 3.37 12.31 -16.50
C ASP A 198 2.08 12.64 -15.72
N LYS A 199 1.06 11.79 -15.81
CA LYS A 199 -0.25 11.99 -15.15
C LYS A 199 -0.20 12.12 -13.62
N GLN A 200 0.87 11.70 -13.00
CA GLN A 200 1.01 11.65 -11.53
C GLN A 200 2.35 12.19 -11.05
N THR A 201 3.32 12.36 -11.94
CA THR A 201 4.70 12.70 -11.58
C THR A 201 5.04 14.12 -12.02
N VAL A 202 5.58 14.88 -11.09
CA VAL A 202 5.94 16.28 -11.28
C VAL A 202 7.36 16.55 -10.81
N PHE A 203 8.00 17.55 -11.43
CA PHE A 203 9.26 18.10 -10.97
C PHE A 203 8.99 19.38 -10.19
N LEU A 204 9.37 19.41 -8.91
CA LEU A 204 9.17 20.55 -8.02
C LEU A 204 10.49 21.17 -7.58
N ASP A 205 10.50 22.46 -7.32
CA ASP A 205 11.57 23.12 -6.61
C ASP A 205 11.38 23.00 -5.09
N LYS A 206 12.40 23.39 -4.34
CA LYS A 206 12.41 23.25 -2.87
C LYS A 206 11.22 23.91 -2.19
N LYS A 207 10.86 25.13 -2.59
CA LYS A 207 9.72 25.87 -1.99
C LYS A 207 8.39 25.19 -2.27
N GLN A 208 8.21 24.68 -3.50
CA GLN A 208 7.01 23.97 -3.90
C GLN A 208 6.85 22.67 -3.11
N ILE A 209 7.95 21.95 -2.87
CA ILE A 209 7.97 20.73 -2.06
C ILE A 209 7.63 21.05 -0.60
N GLU A 210 8.22 22.08 -0.01
CA GLU A 210 7.93 22.52 1.35
C GLU A 210 6.42 22.79 1.52
N ILE A 211 5.79 23.52 0.59
CA ILE A 211 4.34 23.78 0.62
C ILE A 211 3.53 22.49 0.50
N LEU A 212 3.92 21.58 -0.40
CA LEU A 212 3.23 20.31 -0.58
C LEU A 212 3.27 19.46 0.69
N PHE A 213 4.45 19.32 1.30
CA PHE A 213 4.61 18.52 2.51
C PHE A 213 4.00 19.18 3.76
N GLU A 214 3.89 20.50 3.79
CA GLU A 214 3.17 21.22 4.84
C GLU A 214 1.65 21.02 4.74
N LYS A 215 1.08 21.14 3.51
CA LYS A 215 -0.37 21.19 3.31
C LYS A 215 -1.00 19.84 2.96
N ALA A 216 -0.31 19.00 2.22
CA ALA A 216 -0.89 17.74 1.69
C ALA A 216 0.15 16.61 1.54
N PRO A 217 0.91 16.26 2.59
CA PRO A 217 1.93 15.19 2.52
C PRO A 217 1.32 13.84 2.14
N TYR A 218 0.08 13.60 2.50
CA TYR A 218 -0.69 12.39 2.21
C TYR A 218 -0.92 12.13 0.70
N LEU A 219 -0.76 13.14 -0.15
CA LEU A 219 -0.83 12.97 -1.61
C LEU A 219 0.42 12.30 -2.19
N VAL A 220 1.54 12.32 -1.48
CA VAL A 220 2.82 11.85 -2.01
C VAL A 220 2.92 10.34 -1.95
N SER A 221 2.88 9.71 -3.11
CA SER A 221 3.11 8.28 -3.28
C SER A 221 4.61 7.95 -3.23
N MET A 222 5.43 8.74 -3.92
CA MET A 222 6.87 8.57 -3.97
C MET A 222 7.56 9.91 -4.16
N ALA A 223 8.69 10.09 -3.51
CA ALA A 223 9.55 11.25 -3.70
C ALA A 223 10.99 10.77 -3.94
N THR A 224 11.61 11.23 -5.01
CA THR A 224 12.96 10.82 -5.42
C THR A 224 13.85 12.01 -5.74
N VAL A 225 15.15 11.80 -5.64
CA VAL A 225 16.15 12.77 -6.09
C VAL A 225 16.25 12.74 -7.62
N ASN A 226 16.55 13.89 -8.21
CA ASN A 226 16.85 13.94 -9.64
C ASN A 226 18.25 13.38 -9.87
N LEU A 227 18.32 12.20 -10.45
CA LEU A 227 19.57 11.47 -10.70
C LEU A 227 20.56 12.27 -11.60
N THR A 228 20.05 13.15 -12.46
CA THR A 228 20.92 13.99 -13.31
C THR A 228 21.73 15.01 -12.52
N LYS A 229 21.38 15.27 -11.27
CA LYS A 229 22.09 16.18 -10.36
C LYS A 229 23.01 15.45 -9.38
N LEU A 230 22.99 14.13 -9.37
CA LEU A 230 23.87 13.34 -8.51
C LEU A 230 25.27 13.32 -9.15
N SER A 231 26.29 13.67 -8.38
CA SER A 231 27.66 13.44 -8.77
C SER A 231 28.07 12.00 -8.42
N PRO A 232 29.04 11.41 -9.11
CA PRO A 232 29.59 10.12 -8.69
C PRO A 232 30.07 10.10 -7.23
N ASP A 233 30.47 11.25 -6.69
CA ASP A 233 30.92 11.39 -5.30
C ASP A 233 29.78 11.26 -4.27
N ASP A 234 28.52 11.52 -4.66
CA ASP A 234 27.35 11.33 -3.80
C ASP A 234 27.10 9.84 -3.46
N PHE A 235 27.61 8.93 -4.28
CA PHE A 235 27.51 7.48 -4.08
C PHE A 235 28.65 6.90 -3.26
N ILE A 236 29.78 7.59 -3.15
CA ILE A 236 31.01 7.07 -2.53
C ILE A 236 31.03 7.23 -1.00
N SER A 237 30.25 8.16 -0.44
CA SER A 237 30.43 8.62 0.94
C SER A 237 30.01 7.66 2.05
N ASN A 238 29.37 6.51 1.78
CA ASN A 238 28.85 5.62 2.83
C ASN A 238 29.21 4.13 2.68
N TYR A 239 30.05 3.76 1.72
CA TYR A 239 30.48 2.37 1.62
C TYR A 239 31.85 2.17 2.27
N GLN A 240 31.85 1.78 3.56
CA GLN A 240 32.99 1.05 4.08
C GLN A 240 33.11 -0.26 3.28
N GLU A 241 34.22 -0.40 2.56
CA GLU A 241 34.56 -1.61 1.80
C GLU A 241 34.51 -2.85 2.71
N LYS A 242 33.36 -3.48 2.82
CA LYS A 242 33.34 -4.90 3.15
C LYS A 242 33.58 -5.66 1.85
N ARG A 243 34.83 -5.98 1.56
CA ARG A 243 35.15 -6.95 0.51
C ARG A 243 34.41 -8.26 0.86
N MET A 244 33.30 -8.51 0.17
CA MET A 244 32.70 -9.82 0.20
C MET A 244 33.55 -10.75 -0.64
N ALA A 245 34.15 -11.78 -0.03
CA ALA A 245 34.75 -12.86 -0.78
C ALA A 245 33.63 -13.63 -1.49
N ILE A 246 33.49 -13.39 -2.79
CA ILE A 246 32.56 -14.14 -3.65
C ILE A 246 33.29 -15.43 -4.02
N PRO A 247 32.73 -16.62 -3.69
CA PRO A 247 33.35 -17.89 -4.08
C PRO A 247 33.39 -17.99 -5.61
N ALA A 248 34.49 -18.55 -6.14
CA ALA A 248 34.62 -18.78 -7.57
C ALA A 248 33.43 -19.60 -8.10
N PRO A 249 32.75 -19.20 -9.16
CA PRO A 249 31.64 -19.96 -9.71
C PRO A 249 32.09 -21.29 -10.27
N SER A 250 31.30 -22.33 -10.10
CA SER A 250 31.55 -23.66 -10.68
C SER A 250 31.32 -23.70 -12.21
N ILE A 251 30.66 -22.69 -12.73
CA ILE A 251 30.40 -22.45 -14.16
C ILE A 251 30.58 -20.96 -14.38
N GLU A 252 31.34 -20.56 -15.39
CA GLU A 252 31.54 -19.16 -15.78
C GLU A 252 30.55 -18.78 -16.90
N PRO A 253 29.32 -18.31 -16.58
CA PRO A 253 28.42 -17.82 -17.60
C PRO A 253 28.88 -16.44 -18.07
N THR A 254 28.91 -16.25 -19.38
CA THR A 254 29.08 -14.90 -19.95
C THR A 254 27.71 -14.20 -19.96
N VAL A 255 27.63 -13.05 -19.29
CA VAL A 255 26.41 -12.24 -19.25
C VAL A 255 26.71 -10.90 -19.93
N GLY A 256 25.98 -10.60 -20.98
CA GLY A 256 26.01 -9.28 -21.63
C GLY A 256 25.08 -8.29 -20.88
N VAL A 257 25.60 -7.16 -20.48
CA VAL A 257 24.82 -6.04 -19.93
C VAL A 257 24.88 -4.89 -20.93
N ILE A 258 23.71 -4.43 -21.38
CA ILE A 258 23.57 -3.25 -22.24
C ILE A 258 23.02 -2.13 -21.38
N ASP A 259 23.85 -1.13 -21.10
CA ASP A 259 23.47 0.03 -20.28
C ASP A 259 24.06 1.31 -20.89
N THR A 260 23.50 2.45 -20.53
CA THR A 260 23.96 3.78 -20.98
C THR A 260 25.23 4.25 -20.26
N LEU A 261 25.44 3.80 -19.03
CA LEU A 261 26.65 4.06 -18.25
C LEU A 261 26.79 2.98 -17.16
N PHE A 262 27.94 2.31 -17.17
CA PHE A 262 28.30 1.33 -16.15
C PHE A 262 29.50 1.83 -15.35
N ASP A 263 29.34 2.02 -14.04
CA ASP A 263 30.45 2.42 -13.17
C ASP A 263 31.19 1.20 -12.64
N SER A 264 32.29 0.86 -13.28
CA SER A 264 33.15 -0.28 -12.89
C SER A 264 33.97 -0.04 -11.63
N ARG A 265 34.06 1.20 -11.14
CA ARG A 265 35.01 1.59 -10.08
C ARG A 265 34.67 1.00 -8.71
N VAL A 266 33.41 0.62 -8.48
CA VAL A 266 32.90 0.26 -7.13
C VAL A 266 32.95 -1.25 -6.87
N TYR A 267 32.42 -2.11 -7.76
CA TYR A 267 32.24 -3.55 -7.46
C TYR A 267 32.67 -4.52 -8.55
N PHE A 268 32.91 -4.06 -9.78
CA PHE A 268 33.02 -4.94 -10.94
C PHE A 268 34.31 -4.74 -11.72
N ASN A 269 35.29 -4.00 -11.18
CA ASN A 269 36.55 -3.67 -11.86
C ASN A 269 37.33 -4.90 -12.35
N ASP A 270 37.23 -6.00 -11.61
CA ASP A 270 37.96 -7.25 -11.93
C ASP A 270 37.16 -8.23 -12.80
N TRP A 271 35.91 -7.85 -13.17
CA TRP A 271 34.94 -8.77 -13.77
C TRP A 271 34.33 -8.29 -15.09
N VAL A 272 34.63 -7.09 -15.51
CA VAL A 272 34.02 -6.48 -16.69
C VAL A 272 35.09 -6.11 -17.71
N GLU A 273 34.98 -6.66 -18.90
CA GLU A 273 35.68 -6.20 -20.09
C GLU A 273 34.78 -5.23 -20.85
N TYR A 274 35.34 -4.03 -21.15
CA TYR A 274 34.66 -3.02 -21.95
C TYR A 274 34.98 -3.24 -23.41
N HIS A 275 33.94 -3.29 -24.24
CA HIS A 275 34.07 -3.27 -25.70
C HIS A 275 33.34 -2.02 -26.20
N ASP A 276 34.10 -1.11 -26.83
CA ASP A 276 33.59 0.09 -27.50
C ASP A 276 32.85 -0.26 -28.80
#